data_0ce77217114652416ed26eec96dcbf5d
#
_entry.id   0ce77217114652416ed26eec96dcbf5d
#
_cell.length_a   1.000
_cell.length_b   1.000
_cell.length_c   1.000
_cell.angle_alpha   90.00
_cell.angle_beta   90.00
_cell.angle_gamma   90.00
#
_symmetry.space_group_name_H-M   'P 1'
#
loop_
_entity.id
_entity.type
_entity.pdbx_description
1 polymer ?
#
loop_
_entity_poly.entity_id
_entity_poly.type
_entity_poly.pdbx_seq_one_letter_code
_entity_poly.pdbx_strand_id
1 'polypeptide(L)'
;MATLQTAKKELRRKLQKILSEVSKESVTAQSSIATRILLALPEYHAAKKLSVYLSMPSGEISTTAIVRDAFSRGKQVYVPYLYQSGPAATATATATQGRSSVMEMLALRSLEDYESLQADKWGIPTLDANTIGNRRNCLGGYGIPIPAGATAQSSASTSTRIEQSESESELESELAVDDGGSGLDLVVMPGLAFDEQLRRLGHGKGYYDHFINRLMNHGQNAGDESKTGMRKPHLVALALAEQLLPPGEEIPVADHDCPVDALIVGNGRILTSSS
;
A
#
# COMPACT_ATOMS: atom_id res chain seq x y z
N MET A 1 0.94 -15.47 31.67
CA MET A 1 0.69 -15.62 30.21
C MET A 1 1.25 -14.39 29.48
N ALA A 2 1.97 -14.59 28.38
CA ALA A 2 2.42 -13.47 27.56
C ALA A 2 1.19 -12.78 26.94
N THR A 3 1.20 -11.44 26.92
CA THR A 3 0.14 -10.70 26.23
C THR A 3 0.29 -10.87 24.73
N LEU A 4 -0.79 -10.70 23.94
CA LEU A 4 -0.77 -10.72 22.47
C LEU A 4 0.34 -9.83 21.88
N GLN A 5 0.53 -8.64 22.46
CA GLN A 5 1.55 -7.69 22.05
C GLN A 5 2.98 -8.22 22.32
N THR A 6 3.19 -8.89 23.44
CA THR A 6 4.49 -9.50 23.77
C THR A 6 4.81 -10.61 22.79
N ALA A 7 3.87 -11.53 22.50
CA ALA A 7 4.05 -12.59 21.53
C ALA A 7 4.37 -12.05 20.13
N LYS A 8 3.62 -11.05 19.63
CA LYS A 8 3.92 -10.37 18.36
C LYS A 8 5.32 -9.73 18.35
N LYS A 9 5.74 -9.12 19.46
CA LYS A 9 7.07 -8.49 19.59
C LYS A 9 8.20 -9.51 19.52
N GLU A 10 8.06 -10.62 20.20
CA GLU A 10 9.06 -11.71 20.20
C GLU A 10 9.17 -12.35 18.81
N LEU A 11 8.04 -12.62 18.16
CA LEU A 11 8.01 -13.17 16.82
C LEU A 11 8.69 -12.21 15.82
N ARG A 12 8.42 -10.89 15.89
CA ARG A 12 9.13 -9.90 15.05
C ARG A 12 10.63 -9.95 15.23
N ARG A 13 11.11 -10.03 16.48
CA ARG A 13 12.55 -10.11 16.76
C ARG A 13 13.19 -11.38 16.18
N LYS A 14 12.51 -12.54 16.30
CA LYS A 14 12.95 -13.82 15.72
C LYS A 14 13.09 -13.67 14.19
N LEU A 15 12.05 -13.17 13.51
CA LEU A 15 12.02 -13.05 12.04
C LEU A 15 13.03 -12.02 11.53
N GLN A 16 13.16 -10.86 12.19
CA GLN A 16 14.14 -9.84 11.78
C GLN A 16 15.57 -10.41 11.79
N LYS A 17 15.91 -11.24 12.78
CA LYS A 17 17.21 -11.92 12.80
C LYS A 17 17.37 -12.87 11.61
N ILE A 18 16.38 -13.73 11.35
CA ILE A 18 16.41 -14.66 10.22
C ILE A 18 16.58 -13.90 8.89
N LEU A 19 15.77 -12.86 8.68
CA LEU A 19 15.79 -12.08 7.45
C LEU A 19 17.09 -11.29 7.23
N SER A 20 17.77 -10.91 8.30
CA SER A 20 19.09 -10.27 8.20
C SER A 20 20.20 -11.19 7.70
N GLU A 21 19.99 -12.50 7.76
CA GLU A 21 20.93 -13.54 7.30
C GLU A 21 20.64 -14.00 5.86
N VAL A 22 19.53 -13.56 5.23
CA VAL A 22 19.19 -13.93 3.86
C VAL A 22 20.08 -13.17 2.88
N SER A 23 20.77 -13.90 2.01
CA SER A 23 21.66 -13.28 1.02
C SER A 23 20.93 -12.52 -0.06
N LYS A 24 21.59 -11.53 -0.67
CA LYS A 24 21.01 -10.73 -1.77
C LYS A 24 20.67 -11.61 -2.98
N GLU A 25 21.48 -12.62 -3.25
CA GLU A 25 21.26 -13.58 -4.34
C GLU A 25 19.98 -14.37 -4.09
N SER A 26 19.76 -14.83 -2.84
CA SER A 26 18.52 -15.52 -2.45
C SER A 26 17.30 -14.60 -2.61
N VAL A 27 17.37 -13.36 -2.12
CA VAL A 27 16.30 -12.37 -2.29
C VAL A 27 15.99 -12.15 -3.77
N THR A 28 17.02 -12.02 -4.62
CA THR A 28 16.84 -11.80 -6.07
C THR A 28 16.17 -12.99 -6.74
N ALA A 29 16.63 -14.21 -6.46
CA ALA A 29 16.05 -15.42 -7.02
C ALA A 29 14.59 -15.60 -6.59
N GLN A 30 14.31 -15.42 -5.31
CA GLN A 30 12.97 -15.52 -4.74
C GLN A 30 12.04 -14.42 -5.28
N SER A 31 12.54 -13.20 -5.46
CA SER A 31 11.78 -12.10 -6.06
C SER A 31 11.39 -12.40 -7.51
N SER A 32 12.28 -13.00 -8.29
CA SER A 32 11.99 -13.41 -9.66
C SER A 32 10.87 -14.46 -9.73
N ILE A 33 10.90 -15.46 -8.82
CA ILE A 33 9.86 -16.48 -8.74
C ILE A 33 8.52 -15.88 -8.33
N ALA A 34 8.51 -15.10 -7.24
CA ALA A 34 7.28 -14.49 -6.72
C ALA A 34 6.64 -13.52 -7.74
N THR A 35 7.46 -12.70 -8.41
CA THR A 35 7.00 -11.80 -9.47
C THR A 35 6.35 -12.59 -10.60
N ARG A 36 7.02 -13.60 -11.15
CA ARG A 36 6.46 -14.42 -12.24
C ARG A 36 5.10 -15.03 -11.88
N ILE A 37 4.95 -15.50 -10.65
CA ILE A 37 3.68 -16.07 -10.18
C ILE A 37 2.61 -14.98 -10.09
N LEU A 38 2.90 -13.83 -9.47
CA LEU A 38 1.96 -12.72 -9.37
C LEU A 38 1.48 -12.25 -10.74
N LEU A 39 2.40 -12.06 -11.69
CA LEU A 39 2.07 -11.61 -13.04
C LEU A 39 1.21 -12.62 -13.83
N ALA A 40 1.17 -13.88 -13.41
CA ALA A 40 0.33 -14.92 -14.01
C ALA A 40 -1.06 -15.05 -13.36
N LEU A 41 -1.31 -14.38 -12.22
CA LEU A 41 -2.62 -14.45 -11.56
C LEU A 41 -3.72 -13.80 -12.40
N PRO A 42 -4.91 -14.44 -12.49
CA PRO A 42 -6.09 -13.82 -13.12
C PRO A 42 -6.44 -12.46 -12.51
N GLU A 43 -6.33 -12.33 -11.19
CA GLU A 43 -6.61 -11.10 -10.44
C GLU A 43 -5.65 -9.97 -10.83
N TYR A 44 -4.36 -10.28 -11.06
CA TYR A 44 -3.41 -9.31 -11.57
C TYR A 44 -3.75 -8.87 -13.00
N HIS A 45 -4.12 -9.82 -13.87
CA HIS A 45 -4.51 -9.49 -15.24
C HIS A 45 -5.76 -8.63 -15.29
N ALA A 46 -6.76 -8.93 -14.48
CA ALA A 46 -8.03 -8.19 -14.43
C ALA A 46 -7.90 -6.81 -13.77
N ALA A 47 -6.95 -6.62 -12.85
CA ALA A 47 -6.76 -5.37 -12.14
C ALA A 47 -6.35 -4.23 -13.09
N LYS A 48 -7.07 -3.11 -13.03
CA LYS A 48 -6.71 -1.84 -13.68
C LYS A 48 -5.97 -0.91 -12.72
N LYS A 49 -6.38 -0.92 -11.45
CA LYS A 49 -5.84 -0.09 -10.35
C LYS A 49 -5.22 -0.99 -9.29
N LEU A 50 -3.91 -0.91 -9.11
CA LEU A 50 -3.24 -1.71 -8.09
C LEU A 50 -2.36 -0.85 -7.18
N SER A 51 -2.29 -1.23 -5.92
CA SER A 51 -1.28 -0.72 -5.00
C SER A 51 -0.15 -1.71 -4.85
N VAL A 52 1.08 -1.21 -4.88
CA VAL A 52 2.30 -2.00 -4.69
C VAL A 52 3.17 -1.31 -3.64
N TYR A 53 3.64 -2.06 -2.65
CA TYR A 53 4.63 -1.53 -1.72
C TYR A 53 5.98 -1.30 -2.42
N LEU A 54 6.72 -0.31 -1.97
CA LEU A 54 8.09 -0.07 -2.43
C LEU A 54 9.04 -0.82 -1.50
N SER A 55 9.73 -1.81 -2.06
CA SER A 55 10.51 -2.77 -1.27
C SER A 55 11.77 -2.16 -0.67
N MET A 56 12.12 -2.63 0.52
CA MET A 56 13.43 -2.39 1.12
C MET A 56 14.54 -3.06 0.29
N PRO A 57 15.79 -2.56 0.40
CA PRO A 57 16.94 -3.15 -0.32
C PRO A 57 17.26 -4.61 0.08
N SER A 58 16.78 -5.06 1.22
CA SER A 58 17.05 -6.40 1.76
C SER A 58 15.92 -6.91 2.65
N GLY A 59 15.83 -8.23 2.80
CA GLY A 59 14.88 -8.89 3.70
C GLY A 59 13.43 -8.89 3.22
N GLU A 60 13.18 -8.55 1.95
CA GLU A 60 11.85 -8.41 1.38
C GLU A 60 11.86 -8.74 -0.11
N ILE A 61 10.75 -9.24 -0.65
CA ILE A 61 10.59 -9.46 -2.10
C ILE A 61 10.63 -8.10 -2.82
N SER A 62 11.50 -7.99 -3.82
CA SER A 62 11.59 -6.79 -4.66
C SER A 62 10.36 -6.64 -5.56
N THR A 63 9.77 -5.44 -5.56
CA THR A 63 8.57 -5.12 -6.34
C THR A 63 8.84 -4.32 -7.60
N THR A 64 10.10 -3.97 -7.88
CA THR A 64 10.50 -3.16 -9.05
C THR A 64 9.99 -3.74 -10.38
N ALA A 65 10.13 -5.05 -10.59
CA ALA A 65 9.68 -5.69 -11.82
C ALA A 65 8.15 -5.70 -11.95
N ILE A 66 7.42 -5.75 -10.82
CA ILE A 66 5.96 -5.66 -10.79
C ILE A 66 5.49 -4.27 -11.22
N VAL A 67 6.13 -3.21 -10.69
CA VAL A 67 5.82 -1.82 -11.07
C VAL A 67 6.05 -1.62 -12.57
N ARG A 68 7.19 -2.08 -13.11
CA ARG A 68 7.51 -1.98 -14.54
C ARG A 68 6.51 -2.72 -15.43
N ASP A 69 6.16 -3.95 -15.09
CA ASP A 69 5.15 -4.72 -15.83
C ASP A 69 3.77 -4.02 -15.76
N ALA A 70 3.37 -3.51 -14.60
CA ALA A 70 2.10 -2.83 -14.45
C ALA A 70 2.01 -1.61 -15.38
N PHE A 71 3.04 -0.77 -15.44
CA PHE A 71 3.08 0.36 -16.38
C PHE A 71 3.09 -0.10 -17.84
N SER A 72 3.85 -1.13 -18.19
CA SER A 72 3.87 -1.66 -19.57
C SER A 72 2.51 -2.17 -20.04
N ARG A 73 1.63 -2.54 -19.12
CA ARG A 73 0.25 -2.97 -19.38
C ARG A 73 -0.78 -1.83 -19.24
N GLY A 74 -0.35 -0.59 -19.06
CA GLY A 74 -1.25 0.56 -18.91
C GLY A 74 -2.06 0.56 -17.62
N LYS A 75 -1.60 -0.13 -16.56
CA LYS A 75 -2.28 -0.15 -15.26
C LYS A 75 -1.98 1.12 -14.47
N GLN A 76 -2.93 1.56 -13.64
CA GLN A 76 -2.72 2.63 -12.68
C GLN A 76 -2.05 2.06 -11.42
N VAL A 77 -0.85 2.57 -11.10
CA VAL A 77 -0.03 2.08 -9.99
C VAL A 77 -0.08 3.08 -8.84
N TYR A 78 -0.46 2.62 -7.67
CA TYR A 78 -0.47 3.38 -6.43
C TYR A 78 0.60 2.84 -5.47
N VAL A 79 1.20 3.73 -4.70
CA VAL A 79 2.21 3.35 -3.69
C VAL A 79 1.86 3.95 -2.34
N PRO A 80 2.26 3.31 -1.23
CA PRO A 80 2.00 3.83 0.11
C PRO A 80 2.79 5.13 0.36
N TYR A 81 2.10 6.12 0.92
CA TYR A 81 2.69 7.35 1.42
C TYR A 81 2.31 7.55 2.88
N LEU A 82 3.30 7.79 3.73
CA LEU A 82 3.12 8.00 5.17
C LEU A 82 3.19 9.49 5.49
N TYR A 83 2.18 10.01 6.16
CA TYR A 83 2.15 11.40 6.61
C TYR A 83 1.72 11.50 8.08
N GLN A 84 2.03 12.64 8.71
CA GLN A 84 1.60 12.93 10.08
C GLN A 84 0.23 13.61 10.03
N SER A 85 -0.79 13.01 10.63
CA SER A 85 -2.05 13.70 10.82
C SER A 85 -1.87 14.82 11.85
N GLY A 86 -2.17 16.06 11.45
CA GLY A 86 -2.10 17.22 12.36
C GLY A 86 -3.18 17.15 13.45
N PRO A 87 -3.08 17.98 14.52
CA PRO A 87 -4.03 18.01 15.63
C PRO A 87 -5.44 18.49 15.26
N ALA A 88 -5.69 18.90 14.01
CA ALA A 88 -6.99 19.39 13.53
C ALA A 88 -7.99 18.29 13.14
N ALA A 89 -7.61 17.01 13.16
CA ALA A 89 -8.48 15.94 12.67
C ALA A 89 -9.43 15.35 13.73
N THR A 90 -9.34 15.76 15.00
CA THR A 90 -10.26 15.27 16.05
C THR A 90 -10.51 16.37 17.10
N ALA A 91 -11.57 17.14 16.89
CA ALA A 91 -12.05 18.14 17.86
C ALA A 91 -12.58 17.55 19.20
N THR A 92 -12.36 16.27 19.48
CA THR A 92 -12.83 15.56 20.69
C THR A 92 -11.76 14.72 21.39
N ALA A 93 -10.48 14.78 20.97
CA ALA A 93 -9.42 14.06 21.67
C ALA A 93 -8.72 14.96 22.67
N THR A 94 -8.80 14.59 23.95
CA THR A 94 -8.00 15.16 25.04
C THR A 94 -6.52 15.23 24.65
N ALA A 95 -5.88 16.34 24.99
CA ALA A 95 -4.55 16.83 24.56
C ALA A 95 -3.33 15.91 24.82
N THR A 96 -3.49 14.60 24.90
CA THR A 96 -2.44 13.60 25.15
C THR A 96 -2.22 12.60 24.02
N GLN A 97 -2.97 12.67 22.90
CA GLN A 97 -2.70 11.78 21.77
C GLN A 97 -1.65 12.39 20.84
N GLY A 98 -0.47 11.79 20.86
CA GLY A 98 0.64 12.13 19.97
C GLY A 98 0.23 12.02 18.48
N ARG A 99 0.91 12.79 17.62
CA ARG A 99 0.75 12.76 16.16
C ARG A 99 0.79 11.31 15.66
N SER A 100 -0.32 10.82 15.12
CA SER A 100 -0.38 9.50 14.52
C SER A 100 0.06 9.59 13.05
N SER A 101 0.95 8.68 12.66
CA SER A 101 1.31 8.55 11.25
C SER A 101 0.21 7.75 10.54
N VAL A 102 -0.27 8.26 9.43
CA VAL A 102 -1.34 7.67 8.60
C VAL A 102 -0.77 7.30 7.23
N MET A 103 -1.29 6.23 6.63
CA MET A 103 -0.91 5.78 5.30
C MET A 103 -2.02 6.06 4.30
N GLU A 104 -1.65 6.63 3.14
CA GLU A 104 -2.50 6.75 1.96
C GLU A 104 -1.84 6.08 0.76
N MET A 105 -2.66 5.75 -0.25
CA MET A 105 -2.20 5.21 -1.52
C MET A 105 -2.28 6.30 -2.58
N LEU A 106 -1.11 6.72 -3.08
CA LEU A 106 -0.96 7.79 -4.06
C LEU A 106 -0.40 7.25 -5.37
N ALA A 107 -0.91 7.78 -6.48
CA ALA A 107 -0.53 7.32 -7.80
C ALA A 107 0.91 7.69 -8.16
N LEU A 108 1.62 6.76 -8.77
CA LEU A 108 2.77 7.04 -9.62
C LEU A 108 2.23 7.52 -10.98
N ARG A 109 2.85 8.56 -11.54
CA ARG A 109 2.42 9.17 -12.80
C ARG A 109 2.89 8.39 -14.02
N SER A 110 4.11 7.85 -13.95
CA SER A 110 4.75 7.09 -15.02
C SER A 110 5.87 6.21 -14.46
N LEU A 111 6.50 5.43 -15.34
CA LEU A 111 7.69 4.65 -14.98
C LEU A 111 8.87 5.57 -14.65
N GLU A 112 9.03 6.69 -15.37
CA GLU A 112 10.06 7.70 -15.12
C GLU A 112 9.87 8.36 -13.76
N ASP A 113 8.61 8.64 -13.38
CA ASP A 113 8.28 9.15 -12.04
C ASP A 113 8.72 8.15 -10.96
N TYR A 114 8.47 6.84 -11.16
CA TYR A 114 8.96 5.79 -10.26
C TYR A 114 10.48 5.73 -10.19
N GLU A 115 11.17 5.79 -11.33
CA GLU A 115 12.64 5.69 -11.41
C GLU A 115 13.34 6.95 -10.86
N SER A 116 12.64 8.07 -10.78
CA SER A 116 13.13 9.32 -10.18
C SER A 116 13.01 9.38 -8.65
N LEU A 117 12.30 8.42 -8.02
CA LEU A 117 12.08 8.43 -6.58
C LEU A 117 13.39 8.36 -5.81
N GLN A 118 13.52 9.21 -4.82
CA GLN A 118 14.66 9.19 -3.92
C GLN A 118 14.43 8.20 -2.78
N ALA A 119 15.46 7.47 -2.40
CA ALA A 119 15.39 6.56 -1.28
C ALA A 119 15.39 7.33 0.06
N ASP A 120 14.54 6.90 0.98
CA ASP A 120 14.54 7.37 2.36
C ASP A 120 15.75 6.80 3.15
N LYS A 121 15.80 7.12 4.45
CA LYS A 121 16.86 6.61 5.36
C LYS A 121 16.91 5.07 5.49
N TRP A 122 15.87 4.37 5.07
CA TRP A 122 15.77 2.92 5.07
C TRP A 122 16.11 2.31 3.70
N GLY A 123 16.41 3.15 2.72
CA GLY A 123 16.64 2.74 1.33
C GLY A 123 15.34 2.46 0.55
N ILE A 124 14.18 2.85 1.06
CA ILE A 124 12.89 2.68 0.39
C ILE A 124 12.64 3.88 -0.51
N PRO A 125 12.36 3.67 -1.82
CA PRO A 125 11.96 4.77 -2.70
C PRO A 125 10.73 5.48 -2.14
N THR A 126 10.72 6.80 -2.14
CA THR A 126 9.66 7.60 -1.48
C THR A 126 9.21 8.73 -2.39
N LEU A 127 7.91 9.06 -2.34
CA LEU A 127 7.34 10.18 -3.07
C LEU A 127 7.85 11.51 -2.50
N ASP A 128 8.22 12.45 -3.39
CA ASP A 128 8.57 13.81 -2.98
C ASP A 128 7.35 14.52 -2.40
N ALA A 129 7.51 15.04 -1.17
CA ALA A 129 6.46 15.75 -0.42
C ALA A 129 5.86 16.93 -1.20
N ASN A 130 6.65 17.60 -2.05
CA ASN A 130 6.19 18.72 -2.87
C ASN A 130 5.25 18.30 -4.00
N THR A 131 5.25 17.01 -4.39
CA THR A 131 4.40 16.49 -5.47
C THR A 131 3.09 15.89 -5.00
N ILE A 132 2.91 15.69 -3.69
CA ILE A 132 1.78 14.96 -3.10
C ILE A 132 0.44 15.58 -3.45
N GLY A 133 0.31 16.91 -3.36
CA GLY A 133 -0.94 17.62 -3.62
C GLY A 133 -1.51 17.38 -5.03
N ASN A 134 -0.64 17.09 -5.99
CA ASN A 134 -0.99 16.90 -7.41
C ASN A 134 -1.03 15.42 -7.82
N ARG A 135 -0.92 14.48 -6.87
CA ARG A 135 -1.04 13.05 -7.15
C ARG A 135 -2.45 12.57 -6.90
N ARG A 136 -2.99 11.76 -7.80
CA ARG A 136 -4.28 11.09 -7.55
C ARG A 136 -4.14 10.18 -6.32
N ASN A 137 -5.15 10.14 -5.47
CA ASN A 137 -5.27 9.13 -4.42
C ASN A 137 -6.24 8.02 -4.87
N CYS A 138 -6.18 6.87 -4.23
CA CYS A 138 -7.01 5.72 -4.59
C CYS A 138 -8.51 5.92 -4.30
N LEU A 139 -8.89 6.97 -3.58
CA LEU A 139 -10.29 7.32 -3.26
C LEU A 139 -10.94 8.21 -4.33
N GLY A 140 -10.23 8.52 -5.42
CA GLY A 140 -10.75 9.29 -6.56
C GLY A 140 -10.50 10.80 -6.50
N GLY A 141 -9.71 11.27 -5.50
CA GLY A 141 -9.30 12.68 -5.38
C GLY A 141 -7.81 12.88 -5.63
N TYR A 142 -7.31 14.05 -5.26
CA TYR A 142 -5.89 14.41 -5.32
C TYR A 142 -5.33 14.66 -3.90
N GLY A 143 -4.05 14.38 -3.73
CA GLY A 143 -3.34 14.59 -2.48
C GLY A 143 -3.84 13.70 -1.33
N ILE A 144 -3.63 14.19 -0.11
CA ILE A 144 -4.11 13.53 1.09
C ILE A 144 -5.59 13.82 1.27
N PRO A 145 -6.46 12.79 1.40
CA PRO A 145 -7.88 13.02 1.62
C PRO A 145 -8.12 13.79 2.93
N ILE A 146 -8.88 14.88 2.84
CA ILE A 146 -9.31 15.66 4.02
C ILE A 146 -10.52 14.92 4.63
N PRO A 147 -10.50 14.58 5.93
CA PRO A 147 -11.66 13.99 6.59
C PRO A 147 -12.89 14.89 6.45
N ALA A 148 -14.05 14.29 6.12
CA ALA A 148 -15.31 15.01 6.04
C ALA A 148 -15.58 15.73 7.39
N GLY A 149 -15.65 17.06 7.37
CA GLY A 149 -15.83 17.91 8.57
C GLY A 149 -14.65 18.81 8.94
N ALA A 150 -13.49 18.65 8.29
CA ALA A 150 -12.40 19.62 8.43
C ALA A 150 -12.56 20.71 7.36
N THR A 151 -12.93 21.92 7.77
CA THR A 151 -12.92 23.10 6.89
C THR A 151 -11.48 23.36 6.44
N ALA A 152 -11.26 23.39 5.12
CA ALA A 152 -9.99 23.82 4.56
C ALA A 152 -9.70 25.26 5.00
N GLN A 153 -8.82 25.45 5.98
CA GLN A 153 -8.21 26.75 6.21
C GLN A 153 -7.23 26.96 5.06
N SER A 154 -7.68 27.75 4.08
CA SER A 154 -6.87 28.19 2.97
C SER A 154 -5.71 29.01 3.51
N SER A 155 -4.50 28.45 3.53
CA SER A 155 -3.31 29.25 3.47
C SER A 155 -3.23 29.85 2.07
N ALA A 156 -3.84 31.01 1.90
CA ALA A 156 -3.70 31.83 0.71
C ALA A 156 -2.25 32.30 0.65
N SER A 157 -1.44 31.69 -0.17
CA SER A 157 -0.21 32.23 -0.68
C SER A 157 -0.43 32.63 -2.13
N THR A 158 -0.58 33.91 -2.30
CA THR A 158 -0.32 34.78 -3.48
C THR A 158 -0.44 34.10 -4.84
N SER A 159 -1.59 34.33 -5.49
CA SER A 159 -1.79 34.12 -6.92
C SER A 159 -0.86 35.03 -7.72
N THR A 160 0.23 34.49 -8.20
CA THR A 160 0.88 35.04 -9.39
C THR A 160 0.29 34.27 -10.58
N ARG A 161 -0.61 34.95 -11.28
CA ARG A 161 -1.24 34.51 -12.53
C ARG A 161 -0.15 34.43 -13.59
N ILE A 162 0.40 33.26 -13.82
CA ILE A 162 1.25 32.98 -14.98
C ILE A 162 0.31 32.43 -16.04
N GLU A 163 0.26 33.11 -17.18
CA GLU A 163 -0.45 32.67 -18.38
C GLU A 163 0.14 31.33 -18.82
N GLN A 164 -0.59 30.24 -18.59
CA GLN A 164 -0.25 28.92 -19.11
C GLN A 164 -0.61 28.85 -20.58
N SER A 165 0.34 28.45 -21.40
CA SER A 165 0.16 28.24 -22.83
C SER A 165 -0.79 27.07 -23.09
N GLU A 166 -1.67 27.25 -24.09
CA GLU A 166 -2.74 26.31 -24.47
C GLU A 166 -2.26 24.90 -24.88
N SER A 167 -0.95 24.67 -25.00
CA SER A 167 -0.36 23.39 -25.40
C SER A 167 -0.25 22.35 -24.29
N GLU A 168 -0.31 22.74 -23.01
CA GLU A 168 -0.25 21.77 -21.88
C GLU A 168 -1.63 21.22 -21.53
N SER A 169 -2.72 21.96 -21.82
CA SER A 169 -4.08 21.52 -21.52
C SER A 169 -4.59 20.41 -22.46
N GLU A 170 -4.08 20.30 -23.67
CA GLU A 170 -4.46 19.24 -24.62
C GLU A 170 -3.80 17.89 -24.28
N LEU A 171 -2.55 17.87 -23.78
CA LEU A 171 -1.89 16.64 -23.32
C LEU A 171 -2.50 16.07 -22.03
N GLU A 172 -3.01 16.92 -21.14
CA GLU A 172 -3.69 16.46 -19.92
C GLU A 172 -5.10 15.90 -20.20
N SER A 173 -5.76 16.34 -21.28
CA SER A 173 -7.10 15.84 -21.63
C SER A 173 -7.09 14.43 -22.24
N GLU A 174 -6.01 14.03 -22.88
CA GLU A 174 -5.87 12.69 -23.50
C GLU A 174 -5.52 11.58 -22.49
N LEU A 175 -4.96 11.94 -21.33
CA LEU A 175 -4.70 11.02 -20.21
C LEU A 175 -5.86 10.90 -19.22
N ALA A 176 -6.92 11.66 -19.41
CA ALA A 176 -8.12 11.63 -18.58
C ALA A 176 -9.15 10.64 -19.12
N VAL A 177 -8.80 9.39 -19.32
CA VAL A 177 -9.81 8.35 -19.26
C VAL A 177 -10.09 8.12 -17.78
N ASP A 178 -10.94 9.00 -17.24
CA ASP A 178 -11.59 8.79 -15.95
C ASP A 178 -12.55 7.61 -16.13
N ASP A 179 -12.12 6.42 -15.74
CA ASP A 179 -13.01 5.27 -15.64
C ASP A 179 -13.86 5.32 -14.35
N GLY A 180 -14.05 6.51 -13.79
CA GLY A 180 -15.10 6.86 -12.83
C GLY A 180 -15.13 6.09 -11.50
N GLY A 181 -14.23 5.15 -11.25
CA GLY A 181 -14.25 4.32 -10.05
C GLY A 181 -13.22 4.75 -9.00
N SER A 182 -13.67 5.05 -7.79
CA SER A 182 -12.80 5.10 -6.61
C SER A 182 -12.46 3.67 -6.15
N GLY A 183 -11.27 3.46 -5.58
CA GLY A 183 -10.83 2.17 -5.04
C GLY A 183 -9.65 1.55 -5.78
N LEU A 184 -9.25 0.39 -5.28
CA LEU A 184 -8.20 -0.45 -5.84
C LEU A 184 -8.79 -1.81 -6.20
N ASP A 185 -8.31 -2.42 -7.27
CA ASP A 185 -8.67 -3.79 -7.64
C ASP A 185 -7.79 -4.80 -6.92
N LEU A 186 -6.50 -4.47 -6.77
CA LEU A 186 -5.48 -5.34 -6.19
C LEU A 186 -4.58 -4.54 -5.24
N VAL A 187 -4.24 -5.13 -4.09
CA VAL A 187 -3.23 -4.59 -3.18
C VAL A 187 -2.15 -5.62 -2.95
N VAL A 188 -0.94 -5.32 -3.40
CA VAL A 188 0.25 -6.12 -3.10
C VAL A 188 0.82 -5.67 -1.76
N MET A 189 0.79 -6.55 -0.77
CA MET A 189 1.09 -6.23 0.63
C MET A 189 2.42 -6.83 1.09
N PRO A 190 3.22 -6.08 1.86
CA PRO A 190 4.39 -6.61 2.55
C PRO A 190 4.00 -7.23 3.89
N GLY A 191 4.90 -8.03 4.45
CA GLY A 191 4.81 -8.53 5.81
C GLY A 191 6.15 -8.96 6.34
N LEU A 192 6.28 -9.09 7.65
CA LEU A 192 7.46 -9.63 8.30
C LEU A 192 7.38 -11.16 8.44
N ALA A 193 6.16 -11.68 8.64
CA ALA A 193 5.86 -13.11 8.64
C ALA A 193 4.45 -13.38 8.14
N PHE A 194 4.23 -14.63 7.71
CA PHE A 194 2.95 -15.16 7.26
C PHE A 194 2.77 -16.59 7.78
N ASP A 195 1.55 -17.05 7.92
CA ASP A 195 1.23 -18.43 8.24
C ASP A 195 0.32 -19.07 7.19
N GLU A 196 0.04 -20.36 7.35
CA GLU A 196 -0.78 -21.13 6.41
C GLU A 196 -2.27 -20.71 6.42
N GLN A 197 -2.72 -19.95 7.42
CA GLN A 197 -4.05 -19.37 7.51
C GLN A 197 -4.13 -17.96 6.90
N LEU A 198 -3.10 -17.56 6.12
CA LEU A 198 -3.03 -16.27 5.44
C LEU A 198 -3.00 -15.05 6.39
N ARG A 199 -2.67 -15.30 7.68
CA ARG A 199 -2.48 -14.21 8.64
C ARG A 199 -1.12 -13.56 8.42
N ARG A 200 -1.06 -12.26 8.64
CA ARG A 200 0.10 -11.43 8.35
C ARG A 200 0.62 -10.75 9.63
N LEU A 201 1.90 -10.86 9.91
CA LEU A 201 2.59 -10.05 10.90
C LEU A 201 3.27 -8.87 10.21
N GLY A 202 2.79 -7.67 10.44
CA GLY A 202 3.45 -6.44 9.99
C GLY A 202 4.53 -5.97 10.97
N HIS A 203 5.22 -4.87 10.62
CA HIS A 203 6.27 -4.24 11.42
C HIS A 203 5.79 -3.57 12.74
N GLY A 204 4.48 -3.65 13.05
CA GLY A 204 3.92 -3.24 14.34
C GLY A 204 3.26 -1.84 14.35
N LYS A 205 3.13 -1.18 13.22
CA LYS A 205 2.44 0.11 13.09
C LYS A 205 0.99 -0.01 12.60
N GLY A 206 0.59 -1.18 12.07
CA GLY A 206 -0.77 -1.44 11.60
C GLY A 206 -1.20 -0.64 10.36
N TYR A 207 -0.28 -0.04 9.62
CA TYR A 207 -0.61 0.87 8.51
C TYR A 207 -1.53 0.24 7.47
N TYR A 208 -1.24 -0.99 7.02
CA TYR A 208 -2.06 -1.67 6.02
C TYR A 208 -3.42 -2.07 6.58
N ASP A 209 -3.47 -2.58 7.81
CA ASP A 209 -4.72 -2.98 8.44
C ASP A 209 -5.65 -1.78 8.62
N HIS A 210 -5.11 -0.65 9.10
CA HIS A 210 -5.87 0.61 9.21
C HIS A 210 -6.30 1.16 7.85
N PHE A 211 -5.43 1.08 6.83
CA PHE A 211 -5.76 1.53 5.48
C PHE A 211 -6.89 0.69 4.87
N ILE A 212 -6.78 -0.63 4.89
CA ILE A 212 -7.79 -1.53 4.34
C ILE A 212 -9.13 -1.35 5.07
N ASN A 213 -9.14 -1.31 6.40
CA ASN A 213 -10.36 -1.07 7.17
C ASN A 213 -11.00 0.28 6.82
N ARG A 214 -10.19 1.33 6.62
CA ARG A 214 -10.70 2.64 6.23
C ARG A 214 -11.24 2.65 4.79
N LEU A 215 -10.55 1.97 3.87
CA LEU A 215 -10.99 1.80 2.49
C LEU A 215 -12.35 1.10 2.41
N MET A 216 -12.55 0.03 3.18
CA MET A 216 -13.81 -0.72 3.26
C MET A 216 -14.96 0.11 3.84
N ASN A 217 -14.67 0.94 4.85
CA ASN A 217 -15.68 1.77 5.50
C ASN A 217 -16.03 3.04 4.69
N HIS A 218 -15.16 3.47 3.77
CA HIS A 218 -15.38 4.70 3.00
C HIS A 218 -16.62 4.61 2.09
N GLY A 219 -16.93 3.43 1.56
CA GLY A 219 -18.12 3.19 0.74
C GLY A 219 -19.44 3.15 1.51
N GLN A 220 -19.43 2.94 2.83
CA GLN A 220 -20.64 2.78 3.63
C GLN A 220 -21.20 4.11 4.14
N ASN A 221 -20.39 5.17 4.23
CA ASN A 221 -20.77 6.44 4.83
C ASN A 221 -21.24 7.52 3.83
N ALA A 222 -21.17 7.26 2.53
CA ALA A 222 -21.76 8.14 1.54
C ALA A 222 -23.25 7.78 1.40
N GLY A 223 -24.14 8.46 2.11
CA GLY A 223 -25.60 8.25 2.11
C GLY A 223 -26.30 8.47 0.76
N ASP A 224 -25.63 8.15 -0.32
CA ASP A 224 -26.10 8.17 -1.69
C ASP A 224 -26.25 6.71 -2.16
N GLU A 225 -27.48 6.21 -2.18
CA GLU A 225 -27.83 4.85 -2.63
C GLU A 225 -27.42 4.58 -4.09
N SER A 226 -27.00 5.58 -4.84
CA SER A 226 -26.53 5.45 -6.22
C SER A 226 -25.02 5.09 -6.34
N LYS A 227 -24.23 5.24 -5.27
CA LYS A 227 -22.82 4.83 -5.25
C LYS A 227 -22.72 3.41 -4.75
N THR A 228 -22.65 2.46 -5.67
CA THR A 228 -22.24 1.08 -5.40
C THR A 228 -21.01 1.11 -4.49
N GLY A 229 -21.14 0.52 -3.30
CA GLY A 229 -20.10 0.50 -2.28
C GLY A 229 -18.75 0.05 -2.89
N MET A 230 -17.67 0.64 -2.43
CA MET A 230 -16.33 0.32 -2.91
C MET A 230 -16.08 -1.19 -2.79
N ARG A 231 -15.75 -1.83 -3.90
CA ARG A 231 -15.45 -3.27 -3.89
C ARG A 231 -14.18 -3.50 -3.07
N LYS A 232 -14.18 -4.52 -2.21
CA LYS A 232 -12.96 -4.96 -1.51
C LYS A 232 -11.89 -5.31 -2.55
N PRO A 233 -10.67 -4.72 -2.50
CA PRO A 233 -9.58 -5.14 -3.35
C PRO A 233 -9.14 -6.56 -3.02
N HIS A 234 -8.60 -7.27 -4.00
CA HIS A 234 -7.94 -8.54 -3.75
C HIS A 234 -6.58 -8.29 -3.08
N LEU A 235 -6.37 -8.90 -1.91
CA LEU A 235 -5.18 -8.70 -1.09
C LEU A 235 -4.18 -9.82 -1.34
N VAL A 236 -3.06 -9.53 -2.01
CA VAL A 236 -2.00 -10.49 -2.29
C VAL A 236 -0.75 -10.10 -1.51
N ALA A 237 -0.21 -11.03 -0.72
CA ALA A 237 1.08 -10.83 -0.08
C ALA A 237 2.20 -11.53 -0.84
N LEU A 238 3.39 -10.93 -0.80
CA LEU A 238 4.62 -11.53 -1.29
C LEU A 238 5.55 -11.80 -0.11
N ALA A 239 6.12 -12.99 -0.05
CA ALA A 239 6.98 -13.42 1.03
C ALA A 239 8.23 -14.13 0.53
N LEU A 240 9.37 -13.89 1.20
CA LEU A 240 10.49 -14.81 1.15
C LEU A 240 10.10 -16.13 1.81
N ALA A 241 10.75 -17.22 1.46
CA ALA A 241 10.50 -18.54 2.08
C ALA A 241 10.68 -18.48 3.60
N GLU A 242 11.62 -17.69 4.06
CA GLU A 242 11.97 -17.46 5.46
C GLU A 242 10.90 -16.67 6.24
N GLN A 243 9.97 -16.02 5.54
CA GLN A 243 8.86 -15.29 6.15
C GLN A 243 7.61 -16.16 6.37
N LEU A 244 7.55 -17.35 5.77
CA LEU A 244 6.47 -18.31 6.03
C LEU A 244 6.80 -19.10 7.29
N LEU A 245 5.92 -19.06 8.29
CA LEU A 245 6.08 -19.84 9.50
C LEU A 245 6.03 -21.35 9.21
N PRO A 246 6.71 -22.19 10.02
CA PRO A 246 6.57 -23.64 9.93
C PRO A 246 5.12 -24.08 10.07
N PRO A 247 4.74 -25.23 9.46
CA PRO A 247 3.41 -25.80 9.62
C PRO A 247 3.02 -25.95 11.10
N GLY A 248 1.83 -25.49 11.45
CA GLY A 248 1.30 -25.51 12.81
C GLY A 248 1.73 -24.35 13.71
N GLU A 249 2.68 -23.50 13.28
CA GLU A 249 2.92 -22.21 13.94
C GLU A 249 1.95 -21.16 13.42
N GLU A 250 1.36 -20.38 14.33
CA GLU A 250 0.33 -19.40 14.01
C GLU A 250 0.74 -17.99 14.42
N ILE A 251 0.38 -17.00 13.58
CA ILE A 251 0.55 -15.60 13.93
C ILE A 251 -0.58 -15.20 14.90
N PRO A 252 -0.25 -14.66 16.09
CA PRO A 252 -1.25 -14.13 17.00
C PRO A 252 -1.98 -12.94 16.33
N VAL A 253 -3.32 -12.98 16.27
CA VAL A 253 -4.15 -11.96 15.62
C VAL A 253 -5.00 -11.17 16.62
N ALA A 254 -5.36 -9.95 16.24
CA ALA A 254 -6.36 -9.12 16.89
C ALA A 254 -7.51 -8.88 15.90
N ASP A 255 -8.67 -8.45 16.39
CA ASP A 255 -9.89 -8.27 15.59
C ASP A 255 -9.75 -7.32 14.39
N HIS A 256 -8.78 -6.41 14.45
CA HIS A 256 -8.51 -5.44 13.38
C HIS A 256 -7.46 -5.89 12.37
N ASP A 257 -6.78 -7.03 12.59
CA ASP A 257 -5.81 -7.56 11.64
C ASP A 257 -6.53 -8.14 10.41
N CYS A 258 -6.08 -7.75 9.22
CA CYS A 258 -6.68 -8.18 7.96
C CYS A 258 -5.84 -9.34 7.37
N PRO A 259 -6.41 -10.56 7.23
CA PRO A 259 -5.76 -11.62 6.48
C PRO A 259 -5.68 -11.26 4.99
N VAL A 260 -4.72 -11.86 4.29
CA VAL A 260 -4.62 -11.71 2.83
C VAL A 260 -5.48 -12.76 2.12
N ASP A 261 -5.87 -12.48 0.87
CA ASP A 261 -6.65 -13.42 0.06
C ASP A 261 -5.73 -14.46 -0.62
N ALA A 262 -4.47 -14.04 -0.90
CA ALA A 262 -3.43 -14.94 -1.42
C ALA A 262 -2.05 -14.59 -0.86
N LEU A 263 -1.21 -15.60 -0.68
CA LEU A 263 0.20 -15.47 -0.31
C LEU A 263 1.06 -16.19 -1.35
N ILE A 264 1.96 -15.45 -1.98
CA ILE A 264 2.96 -15.96 -2.91
C ILE A 264 4.31 -15.99 -2.22
N VAL A 265 4.88 -17.19 -2.12
CA VAL A 265 6.17 -17.39 -1.46
C VAL A 265 7.27 -17.54 -2.52
N GLY A 266 8.43 -16.97 -2.26
CA GLY A 266 9.58 -16.96 -3.17
C GLY A 266 10.15 -18.34 -3.52
N ASN A 267 9.73 -19.41 -2.83
CA ASN A 267 10.05 -20.80 -3.19
C ASN A 267 9.05 -21.43 -4.18
N GLY A 268 8.07 -20.67 -4.67
CA GLY A 268 7.07 -21.13 -5.64
C GLY A 268 5.73 -21.60 -5.03
N ARG A 269 5.59 -21.66 -3.71
CA ARG A 269 4.31 -21.97 -3.07
C ARG A 269 3.32 -20.82 -3.23
N ILE A 270 2.06 -21.16 -3.46
CA ILE A 270 0.91 -20.25 -3.42
C ILE A 270 -0.07 -20.79 -2.39
N LEU A 271 -0.50 -19.94 -1.49
CA LEU A 271 -1.56 -20.21 -0.52
C LEU A 271 -2.71 -19.26 -0.81
N THR A 272 -3.92 -19.77 -0.90
CA THR A 272 -5.15 -18.99 -1.13
C THR A 272 -6.21 -19.36 -0.11
N SER A 273 -7.08 -18.41 0.24
CA SER A 273 -8.26 -18.75 1.00
C SER A 273 -9.09 -19.75 0.20
N SER A 274 -9.33 -20.93 0.77
CA SER A 274 -10.30 -21.87 0.19
C SER A 274 -11.66 -21.17 0.10
N SER A 275 -12.19 -21.09 -1.12
CA SER A 275 -13.52 -20.52 -1.41
C SER A 275 -14.60 -21.35 -0.77
#